data_40a692577e713b48b9436e4df4c965c0
#
_entry.id   40a692577e713b48b9436e4df4c965c0
#
_cell.length_a   1.000
_cell.length_b   1.000
_cell.length_c   1.000
_cell.angle_alpha   90.00
_cell.angle_beta   90.00
_cell.angle_gamma   90.00
#
_symmetry.space_group_name_H-M   'P 1'
#
loop_
_entity.id
_entity.type
_entity.pdbx_description
1 polymer ?
#
loop_
_entity_poly.entity_id
_entity_poly.type
_entity_poly.pdbx_seq_one_letter_code
_entity_poly.pdbx_strand_id
1 'polypeptide(L)'
;MSVIPVLTAGFGEGHNAAARSIIEALGRKPGLTGELHDLFLEAYGAEKAKSQRDSYIGVANKYPRLWGCMYTALDRLPLVRASLPFVRPVEQTLNAMLDAAKPPVVVSAYPLYNYMMARRWHRDDPARPRLITVVTESISVKAKSFRPGDALRRLRAQPERGRKPDSDPSR
;
A
#
# COMPACT_ATOMS: atom_id res chain seq x y z
N MET A 1 -22.83 7.28 5.21
CA MET A 1 -21.82 6.83 4.22
C MET A 1 -20.50 6.65 4.97
N SER A 2 -19.87 5.49 4.84
CA SER A 2 -18.57 5.25 5.48
C SER A 2 -17.45 5.53 4.47
N VAL A 3 -16.58 6.49 4.78
CA VAL A 3 -15.41 6.81 3.98
C VAL A 3 -14.26 5.90 4.42
N ILE A 4 -13.64 5.21 3.46
CA ILE A 4 -12.52 4.31 3.69
C ILE A 4 -11.26 4.93 3.08
N PRO A 5 -10.26 5.34 3.88
CA PRO A 5 -9.00 5.82 3.38
C PRO A 5 -8.26 4.70 2.63
N VAL A 6 -7.83 5.00 1.41
CA VAL A 6 -7.01 4.11 0.58
C VAL A 6 -5.65 4.76 0.37
N LEU A 7 -4.64 4.22 1.06
CA LEU A 7 -3.30 4.79 1.12
C LEU A 7 -2.46 4.26 -0.03
N THR A 8 -1.85 5.17 -0.78
CA THR A 8 -0.89 4.88 -1.85
C THR A 8 0.38 5.70 -1.69
N ALA A 9 1.39 5.37 -2.48
CA ALA A 9 2.60 6.17 -2.63
C ALA A 9 2.96 6.26 -4.11
N GLY A 10 3.19 7.47 -4.59
CA GLY A 10 3.44 7.78 -6.00
C GLY A 10 4.76 7.28 -6.58
N PHE A 11 5.47 6.35 -5.88
CA PHE A 11 6.75 5.80 -6.32
C PHE A 11 6.65 4.74 -7.44
N GLY A 12 5.43 4.32 -7.81
CA GLY A 12 5.20 3.37 -8.90
C GLY A 12 3.73 3.30 -9.28
N GLU A 13 3.47 3.08 -10.58
CA GLU A 13 2.10 2.98 -11.09
C GLU A 13 1.33 1.77 -10.53
N GLY A 14 2.02 0.71 -10.11
CA GLY A 14 1.37 -0.48 -9.53
C GLY A 14 0.56 -0.15 -8.27
N HIS A 15 1.12 0.64 -7.36
CA HIS A 15 0.44 1.06 -6.13
C HIS A 15 -0.76 1.96 -6.44
N ASN A 16 -0.57 2.92 -7.36
CA ASN A 16 -1.62 3.85 -7.75
C ASN A 16 -2.77 3.15 -8.50
N ALA A 17 -2.45 2.24 -9.42
CA ALA A 17 -3.44 1.47 -10.14
C ALA A 17 -4.27 0.59 -9.19
N ALA A 18 -3.62 -0.10 -8.26
CA ALA A 18 -4.29 -0.89 -7.24
C ALA A 18 -5.22 -0.03 -6.37
N ALA A 19 -4.74 1.12 -5.90
CA ALA A 19 -5.54 2.03 -5.09
C ALA A 19 -6.77 2.55 -5.84
N ARG A 20 -6.62 2.96 -7.11
CA ARG A 20 -7.74 3.40 -7.96
C ARG A 20 -8.77 2.28 -8.15
N SER A 21 -8.32 1.06 -8.46
CA SER A 21 -9.22 -0.10 -8.62
C SER A 21 -10.00 -0.42 -7.35
N ILE A 22 -9.38 -0.27 -6.18
CA ILE A 22 -10.04 -0.47 -4.89
C ILE A 22 -11.12 0.58 -4.68
N ILE A 23 -10.83 1.86 -4.95
CA ILE A 23 -11.79 2.95 -4.82
C ILE A 23 -12.99 2.73 -5.74
N GLU A 24 -12.75 2.35 -6.99
CA GLU A 24 -13.81 1.99 -7.93
C GLU A 24 -14.67 0.83 -7.42
N ALA A 25 -14.04 -0.22 -6.88
CA ALA A 25 -14.75 -1.36 -6.32
C ALA A 25 -15.58 -0.99 -5.07
N LEU A 26 -15.07 -0.09 -4.22
CA LEU A 26 -15.79 0.44 -3.05
C LEU A 26 -17.01 1.27 -3.50
N GLY A 27 -16.86 2.09 -4.53
CA GLY A 27 -17.96 2.90 -5.08
C GLY A 27 -19.12 2.08 -5.67
N ARG A 28 -18.88 0.80 -6.00
CA ARG A 28 -19.95 -0.13 -6.43
C ARG A 28 -20.73 -0.72 -5.25
N LYS A 29 -20.32 -0.47 -4.00
CA LYS A 29 -20.98 -0.98 -2.79
C LYS A 29 -21.81 0.12 -2.14
N PRO A 30 -23.12 -0.09 -1.91
CA PRO A 30 -23.96 0.88 -1.23
C PRO A 30 -23.40 1.29 0.13
N GLY A 31 -23.34 2.58 0.39
CA GLY A 31 -22.92 3.13 1.67
C GLY A 31 -21.40 3.18 1.91
N LEU A 32 -20.56 2.75 0.94
CA LEU A 32 -19.10 2.84 1.02
C LEU A 32 -18.56 3.83 0.00
N THR A 33 -17.54 4.58 0.40
CA THR A 33 -16.78 5.47 -0.47
C THR A 33 -15.29 5.31 -0.15
N GLY A 34 -14.46 5.15 -1.17
CA GLY A 34 -13.01 5.15 -1.02
C GLY A 34 -12.45 6.55 -1.21
N GLU A 35 -11.53 6.97 -0.36
CA GLU A 35 -10.78 8.22 -0.49
C GLU A 35 -9.30 7.92 -0.69
N LEU A 36 -8.70 8.49 -1.76
CA LEU A 36 -7.30 8.27 -2.10
C LEU A 36 -6.40 9.23 -1.32
N HIS A 37 -5.41 8.67 -0.63
CA HIS A 37 -4.37 9.42 0.05
C HIS A 37 -2.98 9.01 -0.45
N ASP A 38 -2.31 9.91 -1.15
CA ASP A 38 -0.87 9.81 -1.40
C ASP A 38 -0.15 10.62 -0.32
N LEU A 39 0.22 9.95 0.76
CA LEU A 39 0.78 10.62 1.93
C LEU A 39 2.15 11.26 1.68
N PHE A 40 2.89 10.83 0.67
CA PHE A 40 4.12 11.52 0.27
C PHE A 40 3.80 12.84 -0.43
N LEU A 41 2.82 12.83 -1.33
CA LEU A 41 2.34 14.03 -1.99
C LEU A 41 1.76 15.03 -0.97
N GLU A 42 0.97 14.55 -0.03
CA GLU A 42 0.34 15.36 1.01
C GLU A 42 1.36 15.94 1.99
N ALA A 43 2.39 15.16 2.37
CA ALA A 43 3.41 15.58 3.33
C ALA A 43 4.44 16.55 2.75
N TYR A 44 4.82 16.37 1.49
CA TYR A 44 5.93 17.12 0.88
C TYR A 44 5.49 18.16 -0.16
N GLY A 45 4.25 18.08 -0.65
CA GLY A 45 3.76 18.86 -1.76
C GLY A 45 4.22 18.31 -3.13
N ALA A 46 3.58 18.78 -4.20
CA ALA A 46 3.72 18.21 -5.53
C ALA A 46 5.16 18.23 -6.09
N GLU A 47 5.87 19.35 -5.93
CA GLU A 47 7.22 19.50 -6.50
C GLU A 47 8.25 18.59 -5.82
N LYS A 48 8.25 18.55 -4.47
CA LYS A 48 9.18 17.72 -3.71
C LYS A 48 8.85 16.24 -3.88
N ALA A 49 7.57 15.86 -3.86
CA ALA A 49 7.14 14.49 -4.11
C ALA A 49 7.53 14.02 -5.52
N LYS A 50 7.40 14.88 -6.53
CA LYS A 50 7.85 14.60 -7.90
C LYS A 50 9.36 14.41 -7.95
N SER A 51 10.14 15.31 -7.37
CA SER A 51 11.60 15.23 -7.33
C SER A 51 12.08 13.94 -6.64
N GLN A 52 11.47 13.57 -5.52
CA GLN A 52 11.78 12.32 -4.81
C GLN A 52 11.45 11.09 -5.66
N ARG A 53 10.30 11.09 -6.32
CA ARG A 53 9.89 10.01 -7.24
C ARG A 53 10.85 9.88 -8.41
N ASP A 54 11.19 10.98 -9.06
CA ASP A 54 12.07 10.99 -10.23
C ASP A 54 13.49 10.52 -9.85
N SER A 55 13.98 10.93 -8.68
CA SER A 55 15.26 10.45 -8.12
C SER A 55 15.20 8.95 -7.83
N TYR A 56 14.12 8.46 -7.22
CA TYR A 56 13.89 7.04 -6.92
C TYR A 56 13.89 6.20 -8.21
N ILE A 57 13.08 6.58 -9.19
CA ILE A 57 12.97 5.89 -10.48
C ILE A 57 14.31 5.96 -11.23
N GLY A 58 14.99 7.10 -11.21
CA GLY A 58 16.29 7.28 -11.84
C GLY A 58 17.35 6.34 -11.27
N VAL A 59 17.44 6.21 -9.94
CA VAL A 59 18.37 5.28 -9.29
C VAL A 59 18.00 3.83 -9.57
N ALA A 60 16.72 3.47 -9.49
CA ALA A 60 16.24 2.12 -9.74
C ALA A 60 16.55 1.65 -11.17
N ASN A 61 16.34 2.53 -12.16
CA ASN A 61 16.59 2.21 -13.57
C ASN A 61 18.08 2.22 -13.93
N LYS A 62 18.84 3.18 -13.40
CA LYS A 62 20.27 3.34 -13.76
C LYS A 62 21.17 2.32 -13.06
N TYR A 63 20.81 1.91 -11.84
CA TYR A 63 21.63 1.04 -11.01
C TYR A 63 20.82 -0.13 -10.40
N PRO A 64 20.27 -1.05 -11.22
CA PRO A 64 19.39 -2.11 -10.73
C PRO A 64 20.05 -3.05 -9.71
N ARG A 65 21.37 -3.30 -9.84
CA ARG A 65 22.13 -4.11 -8.88
C ARG A 65 22.30 -3.41 -7.53
N LEU A 66 22.62 -2.11 -7.56
CA LEU A 66 22.71 -1.28 -6.35
C LEU A 66 21.35 -1.18 -5.67
N TRP A 67 20.30 -1.06 -6.46
CA TRP A 67 18.91 -1.06 -5.98
C TRP A 67 18.57 -2.37 -5.26
N GLY A 68 18.91 -3.52 -5.85
CA GLY A 68 18.73 -4.84 -5.21
C GLY A 68 19.52 -4.98 -3.91
N CYS A 69 20.76 -4.49 -3.86
CA CYS A 69 21.59 -4.47 -2.63
C CYS A 69 20.95 -3.56 -1.56
N MET A 70 20.50 -2.38 -1.94
CA MET A 70 19.84 -1.44 -1.03
C MET A 70 18.53 -2.01 -0.47
N TYR A 71 17.73 -2.65 -1.31
CA TYR A 71 16.50 -3.34 -0.89
C TYR A 71 16.80 -4.49 0.08
N THR A 72 17.87 -5.26 -0.19
CA THR A 72 18.31 -6.34 0.71
C THR A 72 18.87 -5.79 2.02
N ALA A 73 19.56 -4.66 1.97
CA ALA A 73 20.08 -3.98 3.15
C ALA A 73 18.94 -3.38 4.00
N LEU A 74 17.93 -2.75 3.38
CA LEU A 74 16.72 -2.27 4.05
C LEU A 74 15.96 -3.39 4.78
N ASP A 75 15.98 -4.61 4.20
CA ASP A 75 15.36 -5.78 4.83
C ASP A 75 16.14 -6.36 6.01
N ARG A 76 17.46 -6.26 5.98
CA ARG A 76 18.36 -6.94 6.95
C ARG A 76 18.84 -6.03 8.07
N LEU A 77 18.97 -4.76 7.80
CA LEU A 77 19.48 -3.78 8.75
C LEU A 77 18.31 -2.99 9.37
N PRO A 78 18.44 -2.45 10.58
CA PRO A 78 17.47 -1.54 11.17
C PRO A 78 17.46 -0.17 10.48
N LEU A 79 17.74 -0.13 9.17
CA LEU A 79 17.85 1.07 8.35
C LEU A 79 16.50 1.80 8.21
N VAL A 80 15.37 1.10 8.41
CA VAL A 80 14.07 1.75 8.55
C VAL A 80 14.11 2.74 9.72
N ARG A 81 14.86 2.45 10.78
CA ARG A 81 15.07 3.41 11.88
C ARG A 81 15.95 4.60 11.48
N ALA A 82 16.95 4.39 10.62
CA ALA A 82 17.83 5.44 10.12
C ALA A 82 17.13 6.33 9.07
N SER A 83 16.15 5.82 8.34
CA SER A 83 15.34 6.59 7.39
C SER A 83 14.20 7.39 8.06
N LEU A 84 14.01 7.26 9.38
CA LEU A 84 12.92 7.93 10.13
C LEU A 84 12.85 9.46 9.93
N PRO A 85 13.98 10.20 9.85
CA PRO A 85 13.89 11.64 9.57
C PRO A 85 13.23 11.95 8.23
N PHE A 86 13.49 11.09 7.22
CA PHE A 86 12.92 11.22 5.87
C PHE A 86 11.44 10.88 5.79
N VAL A 87 10.96 9.94 6.59
CA VAL A 87 9.56 9.49 6.58
C VAL A 87 8.72 10.13 7.68
N ARG A 88 9.36 10.89 8.59
CA ARG A 88 8.67 11.55 9.71
C ARG A 88 7.53 12.48 9.27
N PRO A 89 7.67 13.34 8.23
CA PRO A 89 6.56 14.16 7.75
C PRO A 89 5.40 13.30 7.25
N VAL A 90 5.68 12.19 6.55
CA VAL A 90 4.65 11.26 6.06
C VAL A 90 3.93 10.58 7.23
N GLU A 91 4.67 10.18 8.26
CA GLU A 91 4.09 9.61 9.49
C GLU A 91 3.21 10.62 10.23
N GLN A 92 3.63 11.89 10.29
CA GLN A 92 2.83 12.96 10.87
C GLN A 92 1.53 13.20 10.09
N THR A 93 1.59 13.24 8.77
CA THR A 93 0.42 13.38 7.89
C THR A 93 -0.54 12.19 8.07
N LEU A 94 -0.01 10.95 8.08
CA LEU A 94 -0.80 9.76 8.37
C LEU A 94 -1.51 9.87 9.72
N ASN A 95 -0.78 10.25 10.76
CA ASN A 95 -1.32 10.38 12.10
C ASN A 95 -2.43 11.45 12.18
N ALA A 96 -2.20 12.61 11.56
CA ALA A 96 -3.18 13.70 11.54
C ALA A 96 -4.48 13.27 10.81
N MET A 97 -4.37 12.59 9.67
CA MET A 97 -5.50 12.04 8.94
C MET A 97 -6.28 11.03 9.79
N LEU A 98 -5.58 10.09 10.44
CA LEU A 98 -6.21 9.06 11.25
C LEU A 98 -6.87 9.64 12.51
N ASP A 99 -6.31 10.70 13.11
CA ASP A 99 -6.88 11.38 14.27
C ASP A 99 -8.14 12.17 13.91
N ALA A 100 -8.14 12.80 12.73
CA ALA A 100 -9.28 13.56 12.24
C ALA A 100 -10.44 12.65 11.80
N ALA A 101 -10.16 11.64 11.00
CA ALA A 101 -11.19 10.79 10.41
C ALA A 101 -11.62 9.62 11.28
N LYS A 102 -10.76 9.12 12.18
CA LYS A 102 -10.96 7.92 13.02
C LYS A 102 -11.62 6.76 12.26
N PRO A 103 -11.08 6.38 11.09
CA PRO A 103 -11.73 5.42 10.24
C PRO A 103 -11.70 4.02 10.88
N PRO A 104 -12.79 3.23 10.78
CA PRO A 104 -12.80 1.87 11.30
C PRO A 104 -11.91 0.91 10.49
N VAL A 105 -11.66 1.26 9.22
CA VAL A 105 -10.86 0.47 8.28
C VAL A 105 -9.97 1.40 7.47
N VAL A 106 -8.73 0.96 7.24
CA VAL A 106 -7.76 1.60 6.34
C VAL A 106 -7.29 0.57 5.33
N VAL A 107 -7.21 0.93 4.06
CA VAL A 107 -6.63 0.10 3.01
C VAL A 107 -5.27 0.68 2.64
N SER A 108 -4.22 -0.15 2.63
CA SER A 108 -2.88 0.27 2.26
C SER A 108 -2.38 -0.52 1.06
N ALA A 109 -2.02 0.17 -0.01
CA ALA A 109 -1.33 -0.40 -1.17
C ALA A 109 0.20 -0.27 -1.07
N TYR A 110 0.73 0.35 0.01
CA TYR A 110 2.16 0.58 0.19
C TYR A 110 2.66 0.07 1.55
N PRO A 111 3.66 -0.83 1.58
CA PRO A 111 4.06 -1.55 2.81
C PRO A 111 4.55 -0.67 3.96
N LEU A 112 5.13 0.50 3.67
CA LEU A 112 5.67 1.42 4.68
C LEU A 112 4.59 1.87 5.68
N TYR A 113 3.35 2.09 5.21
CA TYR A 113 2.26 2.53 6.08
C TYR A 113 1.86 1.47 7.11
N ASN A 114 2.01 0.20 6.76
CA ASN A 114 1.79 -0.91 7.71
C ASN A 114 2.77 -0.83 8.89
N TYR A 115 4.02 -0.48 8.59
CA TYR A 115 5.04 -0.30 9.62
C TYR A 115 4.74 0.92 10.50
N MET A 116 4.32 2.05 9.91
CA MET A 116 3.94 3.25 10.65
C MET A 116 2.75 2.99 11.58
N MET A 117 1.71 2.32 11.09
CA MET A 117 0.55 1.95 11.88
C MET A 117 0.89 0.97 13.00
N ALA A 118 1.79 -0.01 12.74
CA ALA A 118 2.24 -0.94 13.77
C ALA A 118 3.12 -0.29 14.86
N ARG A 119 3.71 0.87 14.57
CA ARG A 119 4.43 1.67 15.58
C ARG A 119 3.49 2.48 16.45
N ARG A 120 2.40 2.98 15.88
CA ARG A 120 1.45 3.85 16.57
C ARG A 120 0.57 3.07 17.54
N TRP A 121 0.08 1.90 17.15
CA TRP A 121 -0.84 1.11 17.96
C TRP A 121 -0.26 -0.26 18.30
N HIS A 122 -0.50 -0.68 19.52
CA HIS A 122 -0.33 -2.09 19.86
C HIS A 122 -1.36 -2.93 19.10
N ARG A 123 -1.07 -4.22 18.91
CA ARG A 123 -1.94 -5.11 18.12
C ARG A 123 -3.37 -5.18 18.63
N ASP A 124 -3.51 -5.18 19.95
CA ASP A 124 -4.78 -5.37 20.64
C ASP A 124 -5.42 -4.03 21.08
N ASP A 125 -4.92 -2.91 20.56
CA ASP A 125 -5.46 -1.59 20.87
C ASP A 125 -6.85 -1.44 20.22
N PRO A 126 -7.93 -1.22 21.00
CA PRO A 126 -9.28 -1.06 20.48
C PRO A 126 -9.44 0.17 19.58
N ALA A 127 -8.57 1.18 19.72
CA ALA A 127 -8.57 2.38 18.89
C ALA A 127 -7.88 2.15 17.52
N ARG A 128 -7.24 0.99 17.34
CA ARG A 128 -6.54 0.66 16.09
C ARG A 128 -7.54 0.36 14.97
N PRO A 129 -7.51 1.09 13.84
CA PRO A 129 -8.34 0.74 12.71
C PRO A 129 -7.91 -0.61 12.12
N ARG A 130 -8.86 -1.34 11.52
CA ARG A 130 -8.52 -2.54 10.76
C ARG A 130 -7.72 -2.17 9.54
N LEU A 131 -6.54 -2.78 9.38
CA LEU A 131 -5.66 -2.54 8.24
C LEU A 131 -5.82 -3.67 7.22
N ILE A 132 -6.17 -3.31 5.99
CA ILE A 132 -6.17 -4.20 4.84
C ILE A 132 -4.98 -3.84 3.98
N THR A 133 -4.05 -4.77 3.81
CA THR A 133 -2.86 -4.56 2.98
C THR A 133 -3.04 -5.21 1.62
N VAL A 134 -2.85 -4.44 0.56
CA VAL A 134 -2.86 -4.92 -0.81
C VAL A 134 -1.42 -5.04 -1.29
N VAL A 135 -1.02 -6.27 -1.62
CA VAL A 135 0.32 -6.56 -2.13
C VAL A 135 0.30 -6.38 -3.64
N THR A 136 1.06 -5.40 -4.12
CA THR A 136 1.16 -5.06 -5.55
C THR A 136 2.37 -5.68 -6.24
N GLU A 137 3.31 -6.24 -5.46
CA GLU A 137 4.51 -6.89 -5.98
C GLU A 137 4.31 -8.40 -6.08
N SER A 138 4.54 -8.95 -7.29
CA SER A 138 4.33 -10.38 -7.56
C SER A 138 5.55 -11.25 -7.22
N ILE A 139 6.75 -10.69 -7.07
CA ILE A 139 8.00 -11.46 -7.14
C ILE A 139 8.66 -11.71 -5.79
N SER A 140 8.47 -10.90 -4.77
CA SER A 140 9.02 -11.19 -3.44
C SER A 140 8.27 -10.48 -2.31
N VAL A 141 7.24 -11.14 -1.83
CA VAL A 141 6.66 -10.79 -0.53
C VAL A 141 7.53 -11.40 0.55
N LYS A 142 8.50 -10.64 1.07
CA LYS A 142 9.27 -11.11 2.20
C LYS A 142 8.41 -11.08 3.46
N ALA A 143 8.31 -12.24 4.12
CA ALA A 143 7.48 -12.46 5.30
C ALA A 143 7.74 -11.46 6.46
N LYS A 144 8.89 -10.77 6.46
CA LYS A 144 9.25 -9.76 7.47
C LYS A 144 8.52 -8.43 7.32
N SER A 145 8.00 -8.11 6.13
CA SER A 145 7.15 -6.92 5.91
C SER A 145 5.76 -7.08 6.51
N PHE A 146 5.38 -8.31 6.83
CA PHE A 146 4.12 -8.65 7.42
C PHE A 146 4.39 -9.32 8.77
N ARG A 147 4.14 -8.63 9.88
CA ARG A 147 4.18 -9.28 11.19
C ARG A 147 3.12 -10.37 11.24
N PRO A 148 3.42 -11.57 11.83
CA PRO A 148 2.42 -12.62 12.03
C PRO A 148 1.25 -12.04 12.82
N GLY A 149 0.10 -11.98 12.21
CA GLY A 149 -1.11 -11.48 12.84
C GLY A 149 -1.91 -10.45 12.04
N ASP A 150 -1.33 -9.79 11.04
CA ASP A 150 -2.12 -9.12 10.03
C ASP A 150 -2.64 -10.21 9.08
N ALA A 151 -3.95 -10.46 9.14
CA ALA A 151 -4.57 -11.52 8.36
C ALA A 151 -4.32 -11.27 6.86
N LEU A 152 -3.34 -11.97 6.30
CA LEU A 152 -3.11 -12.06 4.87
C LEU A 152 -4.30 -12.82 4.26
N ARG A 153 -5.39 -12.12 3.93
CA ARG A 153 -6.34 -12.63 2.95
C ARG A 153 -5.63 -12.57 1.60
N ARG A 154 -5.04 -13.68 1.22
CA ARG A 154 -4.64 -13.91 -0.16
C ARG A 154 -5.92 -13.87 -0.99
N LEU A 155 -6.15 -12.78 -1.70
CA LEU A 155 -7.00 -12.80 -2.89
C LEU A 155 -6.23 -13.64 -3.91
N ARG A 156 -6.43 -14.96 -3.89
CA ARG A 156 -6.07 -15.82 -5.00
C ARG A 156 -6.88 -15.29 -6.18
N ALA A 157 -6.23 -14.70 -7.17
CA ALA A 157 -6.83 -14.56 -8.48
C ALA A 157 -7.34 -15.96 -8.86
N GLN A 158 -8.65 -16.14 -8.91
CA GLN A 158 -9.20 -17.36 -9.46
C GLN A 158 -8.78 -17.37 -10.93
N PRO A 159 -8.09 -18.42 -11.42
CA PRO A 159 -7.90 -18.55 -12.83
C PRO A 159 -9.31 -18.54 -13.46
N GLU A 160 -9.50 -17.69 -14.45
CA GLU A 160 -10.74 -17.68 -15.24
C GLU A 160 -11.03 -19.14 -15.62
N ARG A 161 -12.12 -19.67 -15.11
CA ARG A 161 -12.60 -20.97 -15.53
C ARG A 161 -12.89 -20.84 -17.00
N GLY A 162 -12.04 -21.47 -17.81
CA GLY A 162 -12.16 -21.51 -19.26
C GLY A 162 -13.60 -21.82 -19.63
N ARG A 163 -14.23 -20.89 -20.30
CA ARG A 163 -15.51 -21.10 -20.97
C ARG A 163 -15.27 -22.26 -21.94
N LYS A 164 -15.83 -23.41 -21.63
CA LYS A 164 -15.88 -24.52 -22.61
C LYS A 164 -16.59 -23.98 -23.84
N PRO A 165 -16.05 -24.17 -25.04
CA PRO A 165 -16.80 -23.89 -26.26
C PRO A 165 -18.02 -24.81 -26.27
N ASP A 166 -19.19 -24.22 -26.44
CA ASP A 166 -20.43 -24.91 -26.67
C ASP A 166 -20.24 -25.87 -27.87
N SER A 167 -20.28 -27.16 -27.59
CA SER A 167 -20.40 -28.17 -28.62
C SER A 167 -21.84 -28.13 -29.13
N ASP A 168 -22.01 -27.51 -30.29
CA ASP A 168 -23.22 -27.54 -31.08
C ASP A 168 -23.54 -29.00 -31.47
N PRO A 169 -24.69 -29.58 -31.08
CA PRO A 169 -25.07 -30.94 -31.47
C PRO A 169 -25.97 -30.90 -32.70
N SER A 170 -25.46 -30.39 -33.82
CA SER A 170 -26.18 -30.49 -35.10
C SER A 170 -25.23 -30.62 -36.27
N ARG A 171 -24.65 -31.83 -36.43
CA ARG A 171 -24.41 -32.47 -37.75
C ARG A 171 -24.06 -33.92 -37.58
#